data_dcc8d6d2c1d1386e1e8ad3b6bae2138c
#
_entry.id   dcc8d6d2c1d1386e1e8ad3b6bae2138c
#
_cell.length_a   1.000
_cell.length_b   1.000
_cell.length_c   1.000
_cell.angle_alpha   90.00
_cell.angle_beta   90.00
_cell.angle_gamma   90.00
#
_symmetry.space_group_name_H-M   'P 1'
#
loop_
_entity.id
_entity.type
_entity.pdbx_description
1 polymer ?
#
loop_
_entity_poly.entity_id
_entity_poly.type
_entity_poly.pdbx_seq_one_letter_code
_entity_poly.pdbx_strand_id
1 'polypeptide(L)'
;MAGRFREPLDPEALRFSTSLPVDRQIYREDIAGSIAHASELAAAGVITRAEAQRLKRGLERVLNGVASGRIRLEARHGGDGRWASEDIHMAVEEQLRRFVGPLAGKLHTARSRNDQVALDERLYIRRAASEIGARIRTLQRILVALARREKTTLMPGYTHLQRAQPV
;
A
#
# COMPACT_ATOMS: atom_id res chain seq x y z
N MET A 1 14.85 6.11 13.35
CA MET A 1 16.27 6.53 13.58
C MET A 1 16.58 6.46 15.07
N ALA A 2 17.03 5.34 15.55
CA ALA A 2 17.27 5.14 16.98
C ALA A 2 18.77 5.22 17.37
N GLY A 3 19.64 5.77 16.55
CA GLY A 3 21.08 5.60 16.75
C GLY A 3 21.86 6.77 17.36
N ARG A 4 21.35 7.98 17.30
CA ARG A 4 22.09 9.18 17.73
C ARG A 4 21.46 9.98 18.86
N PHE A 5 20.16 9.83 19.08
CA PHE A 5 19.45 10.59 20.09
C PHE A 5 19.21 9.73 21.33
N ARG A 6 19.48 10.30 22.51
CA ARG A 6 19.24 9.65 23.81
C ARG A 6 17.78 9.79 24.25
N GLU A 7 17.10 10.79 23.73
CA GLU A 7 15.69 11.07 24.03
C GLU A 7 14.81 10.79 22.81
N PRO A 8 13.56 10.37 23.02
CA PRO A 8 12.57 10.22 21.94
C PRO A 8 12.26 11.58 21.33
N LEU A 9 11.83 11.57 20.07
CA LEU A 9 11.35 12.78 19.40
C LEU A 9 10.11 13.31 20.12
N ASP A 10 9.97 14.64 20.16
CA ASP A 10 8.78 15.30 20.69
C ASP A 10 7.50 14.73 20.04
N PRO A 11 6.44 14.43 20.82
CA PRO A 11 5.21 13.82 20.29
C PRO A 11 4.50 14.64 19.20
N GLU A 12 4.56 15.97 19.25
CA GLU A 12 3.97 16.83 18.22
C GLU A 12 4.80 16.81 16.94
N ALA A 13 6.14 16.93 17.06
CA ALA A 13 7.04 16.83 15.94
C ALA A 13 6.87 15.50 15.21
N LEU A 14 6.71 14.42 15.94
CA LEU A 14 6.51 13.10 15.34
C LEU A 14 5.13 12.98 14.69
N ARG A 15 4.08 13.52 15.31
CA ARG A 15 2.75 13.55 14.71
C ARG A 15 2.72 14.34 13.41
N PHE A 16 3.54 15.39 13.33
CA PHE A 16 3.71 16.20 12.13
C PHE A 16 4.50 15.47 11.04
N SER A 17 5.51 14.69 11.40
CA SER A 17 6.42 14.01 10.45
C SER A 17 5.96 12.62 10.02
N THR A 18 5.01 11.99 10.73
CA THR A 18 4.58 10.64 10.37
C THR A 18 3.74 10.63 9.09
N SER A 19 4.12 9.78 8.14
CA SER A 19 3.37 9.52 6.91
C SER A 19 2.48 8.27 6.99
N LEU A 20 2.64 7.44 8.01
CA LEU A 20 1.96 6.15 8.15
C LEU A 20 0.43 6.19 7.99
N PRO A 21 -0.32 7.20 8.48
CA PRO A 21 -1.77 7.28 8.25
C PRO A 21 -2.17 7.29 6.77
N VAL A 22 -1.30 7.83 5.91
CA VAL A 22 -1.48 7.86 4.44
C VAL A 22 -0.84 6.63 3.80
N ASP A 23 0.42 6.34 4.13
CA ASP A 23 1.23 5.28 3.52
C ASP A 23 0.67 3.87 3.73
N ARG A 24 -0.10 3.63 4.80
CA ARG A 24 -0.70 2.33 5.04
C ARG A 24 -1.52 1.79 3.87
N GLN A 25 -1.90 2.64 2.92
CA GLN A 25 -2.64 2.24 1.73
C GLN A 25 -1.77 1.50 0.70
N ILE A 26 -0.45 1.73 0.72
CA ILE A 26 0.53 1.14 -0.20
C ILE A 26 1.28 -0.06 0.39
N TYR A 27 0.82 -0.64 1.52
CA TYR A 27 1.48 -1.78 2.17
C TYR A 27 1.68 -2.99 1.25
N ARG A 28 0.80 -3.18 0.26
CA ARG A 28 0.89 -4.28 -0.71
C ARG A 28 2.06 -4.08 -1.65
N GLU A 29 2.23 -2.87 -2.09
CA GLU A 29 3.28 -2.44 -2.99
C GLU A 29 4.65 -2.51 -2.30
N ASP A 30 4.77 -1.99 -1.07
CA ASP A 30 5.98 -2.08 -0.27
C ASP A 30 6.41 -3.53 -0.02
N ILE A 31 5.46 -4.40 0.35
CA ILE A 31 5.74 -5.81 0.56
C ILE A 31 6.16 -6.50 -0.74
N ALA A 32 5.51 -6.20 -1.87
CA ALA A 32 5.87 -6.76 -3.17
C ALA A 32 7.29 -6.33 -3.59
N GLY A 33 7.61 -5.04 -3.47
CA GLY A 33 8.96 -4.51 -3.71
C GLY A 33 10.00 -5.13 -2.80
N SER A 34 9.68 -5.31 -1.52
CA SER A 34 10.57 -5.94 -0.54
C SER A 34 10.82 -7.43 -0.81
N ILE A 35 9.83 -8.16 -1.31
CA ILE A 35 10.01 -9.57 -1.75
C ILE A 35 10.95 -9.65 -2.95
N ALA A 36 10.79 -8.76 -3.93
CA ALA A 36 11.67 -8.68 -5.09
C ALA A 36 13.10 -8.34 -4.65
N HIS A 37 13.27 -7.33 -3.80
CA HIS A 37 14.58 -6.93 -3.28
C HIS A 37 15.29 -8.04 -2.50
N ALA A 38 14.57 -8.82 -1.69
CA ALA A 38 15.16 -9.98 -1.01
C ALA A 38 15.70 -11.01 -2.01
N SER A 39 15.03 -11.18 -3.16
CA SER A 39 15.50 -12.06 -4.24
C SER A 39 16.77 -11.53 -4.91
N GLU A 40 16.84 -10.22 -5.16
CA GLU A 40 18.03 -9.56 -5.71
C GLU A 40 19.22 -9.62 -4.75
N LEU A 41 19.02 -9.42 -3.46
CA LEU A 41 20.09 -9.58 -2.46
C LEU A 41 20.68 -10.99 -2.46
N ALA A 42 19.84 -12.01 -2.68
CA ALA A 42 20.32 -13.38 -2.78
C ALA A 42 21.03 -13.64 -4.11
N ALA A 43 20.55 -13.07 -5.22
CA ALA A 43 21.21 -13.17 -6.52
C ALA A 43 22.58 -12.49 -6.51
N ALA A 44 22.71 -11.36 -5.82
CA ALA A 44 23.96 -10.63 -5.62
C ALA A 44 24.90 -11.28 -4.56
N GLY A 45 24.48 -12.36 -3.90
CA GLY A 45 25.29 -13.03 -2.89
C GLY A 45 25.40 -12.29 -1.55
N VAL A 46 24.60 -11.25 -1.33
CA VAL A 46 24.59 -10.46 -0.08
C VAL A 46 23.93 -11.23 1.06
N ILE A 47 22.90 -12.01 0.73
CA ILE A 47 22.26 -12.94 1.64
C ILE A 47 22.17 -14.33 0.99
N THR A 48 21.99 -15.37 1.81
CA THR A 48 21.80 -16.71 1.29
C THR A 48 20.39 -16.90 0.70
N ARG A 49 20.25 -17.89 -0.20
CA ARG A 49 18.92 -18.28 -0.72
C ARG A 49 17.95 -18.68 0.39
N ALA A 50 18.44 -19.33 1.44
CA ALA A 50 17.64 -19.72 2.60
C ALA A 50 17.13 -18.49 3.39
N GLU A 51 17.97 -17.47 3.57
CA GLU A 51 17.58 -16.20 4.18
C GLU A 51 16.52 -15.45 3.35
N ALA A 52 16.73 -15.36 2.04
CA ALA A 52 15.75 -14.76 1.13
C ALA A 52 14.38 -15.45 1.21
N GLN A 53 14.37 -16.79 1.24
CA GLN A 53 13.12 -17.56 1.41
C GLN A 53 12.45 -17.32 2.77
N ARG A 54 13.23 -17.16 3.84
CA ARG A 54 12.68 -16.81 5.16
C ARG A 54 12.09 -15.42 5.16
N LEU A 55 12.77 -14.43 4.58
CA LEU A 55 12.28 -13.06 4.42
C LEU A 55 10.96 -13.04 3.62
N LYS A 56 10.93 -13.71 2.46
CA LYS A 56 9.74 -13.82 1.62
C LYS A 56 8.55 -14.38 2.40
N ARG A 57 8.70 -15.54 3.05
CA ARG A 57 7.63 -16.13 3.87
C ARG A 57 7.18 -15.22 5.01
N GLY A 58 8.12 -14.50 5.64
CA GLY A 58 7.81 -13.51 6.67
C GLY A 58 6.96 -12.36 6.12
N LEU A 59 7.34 -11.81 4.98
CA LEU A 59 6.62 -10.73 4.29
C LEU A 59 5.22 -11.18 3.83
N GLU A 60 5.07 -12.40 3.31
CA GLU A 60 3.77 -12.98 2.95
C GLU A 60 2.86 -13.14 4.19
N ARG A 61 3.43 -13.49 5.36
CA ARG A 61 2.67 -13.53 6.61
C ARG A 61 2.21 -12.14 7.06
N VAL A 62 3.06 -11.12 6.92
CA VAL A 62 2.68 -9.73 7.18
C VAL A 62 1.56 -9.31 6.25
N LEU A 63 1.70 -9.54 4.94
CA LEU A 63 0.69 -9.23 3.92
C LEU A 63 -0.68 -9.82 4.27
N ASN A 64 -0.71 -11.12 4.54
CA ASN A 64 -1.94 -11.84 4.88
C ASN A 64 -2.52 -11.40 6.23
N GLY A 65 -1.64 -11.06 7.19
CA GLY A 65 -2.04 -10.54 8.49
C GLY A 65 -2.72 -9.18 8.39
N VAL A 66 -2.17 -8.28 7.58
CA VAL A 66 -2.75 -6.95 7.31
C VAL A 66 -4.06 -7.08 6.52
N ALA A 67 -4.06 -7.87 5.45
CA ALA A 67 -5.24 -8.07 4.62
C ALA A 67 -6.44 -8.67 5.40
N SER A 68 -6.18 -9.51 6.39
CA SER A 68 -7.20 -10.10 7.26
C SER A 68 -7.55 -9.27 8.51
N GLY A 69 -6.91 -8.11 8.70
CA GLY A 69 -7.11 -7.25 9.87
C GLY A 69 -6.48 -7.78 11.18
N ARG A 70 -5.76 -8.91 11.13
CA ARG A 70 -5.03 -9.46 12.31
C ARG A 70 -3.80 -8.65 12.68
N ILE A 71 -3.17 -8.01 11.70
CA ILE A 71 -2.06 -7.08 11.89
C ILE A 71 -2.56 -5.69 11.53
N ARG A 72 -2.41 -4.75 12.47
CA ARG A 72 -2.70 -3.34 12.24
C ARG A 72 -1.39 -2.58 12.09
N LEU A 73 -1.27 -1.84 10.99
CA LEU A 73 -0.17 -0.93 10.73
C LEU A 73 -0.59 0.44 11.28
N GLU A 74 -0.26 0.68 12.54
CA GLU A 74 -0.61 1.90 13.25
C GLU A 74 0.65 2.51 13.86
N ALA A 75 0.75 3.82 13.84
CA ALA A 75 1.73 4.55 14.64
C ALA A 75 1.27 4.44 16.12
N ARG A 76 1.74 3.42 16.83
CA ARG A 76 1.44 3.26 18.26
C ARG A 76 2.55 3.86 19.10
N HIS A 77 2.15 4.58 20.13
CA HIS A 77 2.98 4.86 21.27
C HIS A 77 3.13 3.55 22.06
N GLY A 78 4.32 2.96 22.02
CA GLY A 78 4.61 1.84 22.92
C GLY A 78 4.54 2.35 24.36
N GLY A 79 4.07 1.50 25.32
CA GLY A 79 4.08 1.84 26.73
C GLY A 79 5.47 2.09 27.33
N ASP A 80 6.52 1.83 26.55
CA ASP A 80 7.94 2.11 26.84
C ASP A 80 8.44 3.45 26.25
N GLY A 81 7.53 4.31 25.75
CA GLY A 81 7.86 5.59 25.14
C GLY A 81 8.46 5.51 23.73
N ARG A 82 8.58 4.32 23.17
CA ARG A 82 9.09 4.15 21.79
C ARG A 82 7.97 4.28 20.77
N TRP A 83 8.19 5.11 19.78
CA TRP A 83 7.31 5.23 18.63
C TRP A 83 7.50 4.03 17.73
N ALA A 84 6.38 3.42 17.35
CA ALA A 84 6.43 2.17 16.64
C ALA A 84 6.84 2.35 15.17
N SER A 85 6.33 3.35 14.45
CA SER A 85 6.69 3.51 13.03
C SER A 85 6.30 4.89 12.51
N GLU A 86 7.22 5.57 11.83
CA GLU A 86 6.98 6.85 11.17
C GLU A 86 6.29 6.65 9.81
N ASP A 87 6.65 5.57 9.11
CA ASP A 87 6.22 5.26 7.76
C ASP A 87 5.82 3.77 7.59
N ILE A 88 5.27 3.44 6.45
CA ILE A 88 4.84 2.06 6.11
C ILE A 88 6.01 1.08 6.10
N HIS A 89 7.16 1.51 5.65
CA HIS A 89 8.34 0.66 5.51
C HIS A 89 8.85 0.21 6.87
N MET A 90 8.90 1.14 7.86
CA MET A 90 9.24 0.80 9.24
C MET A 90 8.20 -0.13 9.86
N ALA A 91 6.90 0.15 9.61
CA ALA A 91 5.82 -0.68 10.11
C ALA A 91 5.89 -2.11 9.58
N VAL A 92 6.16 -2.29 8.30
CA VAL A 92 6.32 -3.62 7.67
C VAL A 92 7.57 -4.32 8.20
N GLU A 93 8.71 -3.62 8.31
CA GLU A 93 9.95 -4.19 8.85
C GLU A 93 9.80 -4.63 10.31
N GLU A 94 9.12 -3.85 11.13
CA GLU A 94 8.86 -4.21 12.53
C GLU A 94 8.00 -5.48 12.63
N GLN A 95 6.94 -5.58 11.83
CA GLN A 95 6.12 -6.80 11.79
C GLN A 95 6.92 -7.99 11.25
N LEU A 96 7.74 -7.79 10.21
CA LEU A 96 8.63 -8.81 9.68
C LEU A 96 9.60 -9.33 10.75
N ARG A 97 10.17 -8.44 11.57
CA ARG A 97 11.09 -8.79 12.66
C ARG A 97 10.47 -9.75 13.68
N ARG A 98 9.17 -9.67 13.91
CA ARG A 98 8.44 -10.61 14.78
C ARG A 98 8.42 -12.04 14.22
N PHE A 99 8.52 -12.20 12.89
CA PHE A 99 8.49 -13.50 12.23
C PHE A 99 9.87 -14.08 11.93
N VAL A 100 10.86 -13.24 11.64
CA VAL A 100 12.18 -13.69 11.18
C VAL A 100 13.33 -13.25 12.08
N GLY A 101 13.04 -12.47 13.14
CA GLY A 101 14.03 -11.97 14.10
C GLY A 101 15.00 -10.97 13.46
N PRO A 102 16.29 -10.99 13.86
CA PRO A 102 17.31 -10.04 13.39
C PRO A 102 17.53 -10.07 11.87
N LEU A 103 17.12 -11.14 11.20
CA LEU A 103 17.23 -11.26 9.74
C LEU A 103 16.48 -10.15 9.00
N ALA A 104 15.38 -9.60 9.58
CA ALA A 104 14.64 -8.49 9.00
C ALA A 104 15.54 -7.29 8.67
N GLY A 105 16.53 -6.99 9.51
CA GLY A 105 17.46 -5.87 9.29
C GLY A 105 18.32 -6.00 8.04
N LYS A 106 18.55 -7.21 7.52
CA LYS A 106 19.28 -7.42 6.27
C LYS A 106 18.49 -6.96 5.04
N LEU A 107 17.16 -6.87 5.13
CA LEU A 107 16.31 -6.46 4.02
C LEU A 107 16.57 -5.03 3.55
N HIS A 108 17.05 -4.15 4.44
CA HIS A 108 17.34 -2.75 4.10
C HIS A 108 18.71 -2.56 3.40
N THR A 109 19.52 -3.61 3.29
CA THR A 109 20.85 -3.56 2.67
C THR A 109 20.77 -3.04 1.24
N ALA A 110 21.66 -2.10 0.88
CA ALA A 110 21.78 -1.51 -0.46
C ALA A 110 20.50 -0.87 -1.01
N ARG A 111 19.58 -0.41 -0.14
CA ARG A 111 18.33 0.23 -0.53
C ARG A 111 18.14 1.56 0.21
N SER A 112 17.75 2.60 -0.52
CA SER A 112 17.30 3.86 0.04
C SER A 112 15.79 3.84 0.30
N ARG A 113 15.35 4.58 1.31
CA ARG A 113 13.93 4.84 1.54
C ARG A 113 13.27 5.53 0.34
N ASN A 114 14.01 6.42 -0.33
CA ASN A 114 13.53 7.09 -1.53
C ASN A 114 13.24 6.14 -2.69
N ASP A 115 14.07 5.09 -2.85
CA ASP A 115 13.84 4.06 -3.88
C ASP A 115 12.57 3.26 -3.59
N GLN A 116 12.30 2.95 -2.31
CA GLN A 116 11.08 2.26 -1.88
C GLN A 116 9.85 3.11 -2.19
N VAL A 117 9.82 4.35 -1.73
CA VAL A 117 8.68 5.26 -1.95
C VAL A 117 8.39 5.40 -3.44
N ALA A 118 9.42 5.67 -4.26
CA ALA A 118 9.24 5.84 -5.70
C ALA A 118 8.73 4.57 -6.42
N LEU A 119 9.17 3.39 -5.97
CA LEU A 119 8.68 2.11 -6.49
C LEU A 119 7.22 1.89 -6.09
N ASP A 120 6.91 2.07 -4.83
CA ASP A 120 5.59 1.79 -4.26
C ASP A 120 4.52 2.69 -4.87
N GLU A 121 4.81 3.99 -5.03
CA GLU A 121 3.92 4.92 -5.73
C GLU A 121 3.63 4.47 -7.16
N ARG A 122 4.65 4.07 -7.91
CA ARG A 122 4.46 3.58 -9.29
C ARG A 122 3.63 2.31 -9.36
N LEU A 123 3.87 1.38 -8.45
CA LEU A 123 3.09 0.14 -8.38
C LEU A 123 1.63 0.43 -7.99
N TYR A 124 1.42 1.32 -7.02
CA TYR A 124 0.10 1.77 -6.60
C TYR A 124 -0.67 2.44 -7.76
N ILE A 125 -0.05 3.40 -8.45
CA ILE A 125 -0.66 4.10 -9.57
C ILE A 125 -1.05 3.11 -10.68
N ARG A 126 -0.19 2.15 -11.02
CA ARG A 126 -0.50 1.11 -12.02
C ARG A 126 -1.72 0.28 -11.62
N ARG A 127 -1.80 -0.15 -10.37
CA ARG A 127 -2.94 -0.92 -9.86
C ARG A 127 -4.21 -0.07 -9.86
N ALA A 128 -4.16 1.13 -9.30
CA ALA A 128 -5.30 2.04 -9.23
C ALA A 128 -5.84 2.40 -10.63
N ALA A 129 -4.96 2.72 -11.58
CA ALA A 129 -5.36 3.00 -12.96
C ALA A 129 -6.04 1.80 -13.62
N SER A 130 -5.53 0.58 -13.40
CA SER A 130 -6.15 -0.64 -13.91
C SER A 130 -7.55 -0.88 -13.32
N GLU A 131 -7.70 -0.69 -12.00
CA GLU A 131 -8.98 -0.83 -11.30
C GLU A 131 -10.01 0.22 -11.78
N ILE A 132 -9.60 1.49 -11.89
CA ILE A 132 -10.45 2.58 -12.40
C ILE A 132 -10.89 2.26 -13.84
N GLY A 133 -9.97 1.86 -14.71
CA GLY A 133 -10.29 1.48 -16.07
C GLY A 133 -11.29 0.31 -16.17
N ALA A 134 -11.17 -0.68 -15.27
CA ALA A 134 -12.13 -1.78 -15.19
C ALA A 134 -13.52 -1.30 -14.76
N ARG A 135 -13.60 -0.41 -13.78
CA ARG A 135 -14.87 0.19 -13.30
C ARG A 135 -15.55 1.04 -14.37
N ILE A 136 -14.77 1.84 -15.12
CA ILE A 136 -15.28 2.64 -16.24
C ILE A 136 -15.89 1.71 -17.32
N ARG A 137 -15.18 0.65 -17.70
CA ARG A 137 -15.71 -0.32 -18.68
C ARG A 137 -17.00 -1.00 -18.20
N THR A 138 -17.10 -1.27 -16.92
CA THR A 138 -18.33 -1.83 -16.32
C THR A 138 -19.48 -0.85 -16.43
N LEU A 139 -19.27 0.43 -16.07
CA LEU A 139 -20.27 1.48 -16.21
C LEU A 139 -20.72 1.64 -17.66
N GLN A 140 -19.78 1.69 -18.61
CA GLN A 140 -20.09 1.77 -20.05
C GLN A 140 -20.99 0.62 -20.51
N ARG A 141 -20.70 -0.63 -20.08
CA ARG A 141 -21.54 -1.79 -20.43
C ARG A 141 -22.96 -1.67 -19.88
N ILE A 142 -23.10 -1.19 -18.64
CA ILE A 142 -24.41 -0.96 -18.01
C ILE A 142 -25.20 0.10 -18.79
N LEU A 143 -24.58 1.23 -19.14
CA LEU A 143 -25.23 2.29 -19.90
C LEU A 143 -25.65 1.82 -21.30
N VAL A 144 -24.80 1.06 -22.00
CA VAL A 144 -25.15 0.48 -23.29
C VAL A 144 -26.31 -0.51 -23.18
N ALA A 145 -26.32 -1.36 -22.14
CA ALA A 145 -27.40 -2.31 -21.91
C ALA A 145 -28.72 -1.58 -21.63
N LEU A 146 -28.68 -0.52 -20.82
CA LEU A 146 -29.83 0.33 -20.54
C LEU A 146 -30.36 1.01 -21.81
N ALA A 147 -29.49 1.63 -22.61
CA ALA A 147 -29.86 2.27 -23.87
C ALA A 147 -30.51 1.26 -24.86
N ARG A 148 -29.98 0.03 -24.93
CA ARG A 148 -30.57 -1.03 -25.76
C ARG A 148 -31.95 -1.46 -25.28
N ARG A 149 -32.16 -1.52 -23.97
CA ARG A 149 -33.47 -1.87 -23.36
C ARG A 149 -34.50 -0.78 -23.63
N GLU A 150 -34.11 0.47 -23.51
CA GLU A 150 -35.02 1.63 -23.57
C GLU A 150 -35.11 2.27 -24.98
N LYS A 151 -34.52 1.64 -26.02
CA LYS A 151 -34.44 2.22 -27.38
C LYS A 151 -35.81 2.58 -28.01
N THR A 152 -36.90 2.01 -27.50
CA THR A 152 -38.27 2.28 -27.96
C THR A 152 -39.10 3.04 -26.93
N THR A 153 -38.54 3.39 -25.80
CA THR A 153 -39.22 4.17 -24.74
C THR A 153 -39.21 5.62 -25.13
N LEU A 154 -40.38 6.17 -25.40
CA LEU A 154 -40.56 7.58 -25.71
C LEU A 154 -40.77 8.35 -24.42
N MET A 155 -40.04 9.41 -24.21
CA MET A 155 -40.26 10.34 -23.11
C MET A 155 -40.26 11.79 -23.59
N PRO A 156 -41.01 12.68 -22.94
CA PRO A 156 -41.01 14.08 -23.34
C PRO A 156 -39.69 14.76 -22.95
N GLY A 157 -39.03 15.35 -23.93
CA GLY A 157 -37.93 16.29 -23.68
C GLY A 157 -38.48 17.57 -23.09
N TYR A 158 -37.72 18.23 -22.21
CA TYR A 158 -38.06 19.52 -21.60
C TYR A 158 -36.94 20.54 -21.83
N THR A 159 -37.34 21.78 -22.11
CA THR A 159 -36.44 22.93 -22.13
C THR A 159 -37.15 24.09 -21.49
N HIS A 160 -36.49 24.90 -20.67
CA HIS A 160 -37.08 26.03 -19.97
C HIS A 160 -38.40 25.70 -19.23
N LEU A 161 -38.49 24.54 -18.60
CA LEU A 161 -39.69 24.02 -17.91
C LEU A 161 -40.90 23.77 -18.85
N GLN A 162 -40.68 23.75 -20.17
CA GLN A 162 -41.73 23.51 -21.17
C GLN A 162 -41.42 22.18 -21.91
N ARG A 163 -42.48 21.51 -22.34
CA ARG A 163 -42.34 20.31 -23.18
C ARG A 163 -41.78 20.69 -24.54
N ALA A 164 -40.76 19.98 -24.94
CA ALA A 164 -40.17 20.04 -26.28
C ALA A 164 -40.54 18.76 -27.08
N GLN A 165 -39.73 18.42 -28.08
CA GLN A 165 -39.96 17.17 -28.84
C GLN A 165 -39.83 15.92 -27.94
N PRO A 166 -40.53 14.84 -28.31
CA PRO A 166 -40.26 13.52 -27.72
C PRO A 166 -38.88 13.02 -28.07
N VAL A 167 -38.19 12.37 -27.15
CA VAL A 167 -36.88 11.77 -27.32
C VAL A 167 -36.93 10.30 -26.91
#